data_203f3f025fde4b5311a810b4f9682e33
#
_entry.id   203f3f025fde4b5311a810b4f9682e33
#
_cell.length_a   1.000
_cell.length_b   1.000
_cell.length_c   1.000
_cell.angle_alpha   90.00
_cell.angle_beta   90.00
_cell.angle_gamma   90.00
#
_symmetry.space_group_name_H-M   'P 1'
#
loop_
_entity.id
_entity.type
_entity.pdbx_description
1 polymer ?
#
loop_
_entity_poly.entity_id
_entity_poly.type
_entity_poly.pdbx_seq_one_letter_code
_entity_poly.pdbx_strand_id
1 'polypeptide(L)'
;DFPIKKWKEHQREVFSVHWNLIKKDSFVSGSWDHTIRLWRPEVPQSLSIFSEHTACVYSTIWSPYNPDVFGSASGDNSFKIWDVKVPRSAQTIRAHNNEILSLDWNKYQENVIVTGSSDHTVKVWDLRFPDREVTCLRGHRYAIRRVKCSPHDGNIIASASYDMTVRLWNTTLIDPLVEVYDAHTEFVLGVDFNLYIEGQISTCSWDEHIHIWNSSSLMKRIAPMT
;
A
#
# COMPACT_ATOMS: atom_id res chain seq x y z
N ASP A 1 13.44 -11.38 -25.90
CA ASP A 1 13.62 -9.98 -25.49
C ASP A 1 14.47 -9.94 -24.23
N PHE A 2 15.47 -9.05 -24.22
CA PHE A 2 16.36 -8.87 -23.08
C PHE A 2 15.94 -7.65 -22.29
N PRO A 3 16.12 -7.63 -20.94
CA PRO A 3 15.83 -6.45 -20.15
C PRO A 3 16.73 -5.28 -20.58
N ILE A 4 16.18 -4.07 -20.61
CA ILE A 4 16.94 -2.84 -20.92
C ILE A 4 18.07 -2.66 -19.91
N LYS A 5 17.81 -2.98 -18.64
CA LYS A 5 18.79 -2.92 -17.53
C LYS A 5 18.47 -3.92 -16.44
N LYS A 6 19.52 -4.38 -15.76
CA LYS A 6 19.43 -5.32 -14.64
C LYS A 6 20.37 -4.89 -13.53
N TRP A 7 19.87 -4.85 -12.29
CA TRP A 7 20.63 -4.62 -11.08
C TRP A 7 20.59 -5.86 -10.18
N LYS A 8 21.68 -6.14 -9.50
CA LYS A 8 21.78 -7.22 -8.50
C LYS A 8 22.60 -6.73 -7.32
N GLU A 9 21.96 -5.97 -6.42
CA GLU A 9 22.60 -5.45 -5.22
C GLU A 9 21.90 -5.87 -3.92
N HIS A 10 20.57 -6.13 -3.98
CA HIS A 10 19.88 -6.75 -2.85
C HIS A 10 20.42 -8.16 -2.59
N GLN A 11 20.51 -8.54 -1.31
CA GLN A 11 21.05 -9.82 -0.86
C GLN A 11 19.98 -10.90 -0.72
N ARG A 12 18.70 -10.52 -0.77
CA ARG A 12 17.53 -11.39 -0.69
C ARG A 12 16.46 -10.94 -1.68
N GLU A 13 15.31 -11.59 -1.65
CA GLU A 13 14.17 -11.36 -2.53
C GLU A 13 13.71 -9.89 -2.48
N VAL A 14 13.43 -9.33 -3.65
CA VAL A 14 12.86 -7.99 -3.80
C VAL A 14 11.34 -8.13 -3.86
N PHE A 15 10.64 -7.54 -2.91
CA PHE A 15 9.19 -7.70 -2.73
C PHE A 15 8.38 -6.54 -3.27
N SER A 16 8.97 -5.37 -3.35
CA SER A 16 8.29 -4.19 -3.86
C SER A 16 9.19 -3.34 -4.73
N VAL A 17 8.58 -2.70 -5.69
CA VAL A 17 9.17 -1.65 -6.51
C VAL A 17 8.12 -0.59 -6.76
N HIS A 18 8.49 0.67 -6.68
CA HIS A 18 7.58 1.77 -6.95
C HIS A 18 8.30 2.95 -7.61
N TRP A 19 7.75 3.43 -8.74
CA TRP A 19 8.26 4.59 -9.45
C TRP A 19 7.88 5.90 -8.75
N ASN A 20 8.80 6.88 -8.81
CA ASN A 20 8.48 8.25 -8.46
C ASN A 20 7.56 8.85 -9.53
N LEU A 21 6.29 9.03 -9.19
CA LEU A 21 5.28 9.50 -10.14
C LEU A 21 5.37 11.00 -10.44
N ILE A 22 6.09 11.75 -9.60
CA ILE A 22 6.27 13.21 -9.76
C ILE A 22 7.51 13.51 -10.60
N LYS A 23 8.71 13.06 -10.15
CA LYS A 23 9.98 13.27 -10.88
C LYS A 23 10.12 12.35 -12.10
N LYS A 24 9.58 11.14 -12.03
CA LYS A 24 9.58 10.12 -13.10
C LYS A 24 10.99 9.65 -13.51
N ASP A 25 12.02 9.95 -12.74
CA ASP A 25 13.43 9.69 -13.02
C ASP A 25 14.03 8.59 -12.13
N SER A 26 13.29 8.16 -11.12
CA SER A 26 13.80 7.27 -10.09
C SER A 26 12.72 6.32 -9.56
N PHE A 27 13.15 5.23 -8.93
CA PHE A 27 12.28 4.26 -8.27
C PHE A 27 12.94 3.73 -7.00
N VAL A 28 12.13 3.21 -6.08
CA VAL A 28 12.58 2.54 -4.85
C VAL A 28 12.23 1.07 -4.91
N SER A 29 13.06 0.25 -4.27
CA SER A 29 12.79 -1.18 -4.06
C SER A 29 12.91 -1.53 -2.58
N GLY A 30 12.04 -2.42 -2.10
CA GLY A 30 12.09 -2.99 -0.76
C GLY A 30 12.36 -4.49 -0.83
N SER A 31 13.19 -5.00 0.09
CA SER A 31 13.67 -6.37 0.05
C SER A 31 13.60 -7.07 1.41
N TRP A 32 13.65 -8.39 1.36
CA TRP A 32 13.82 -9.25 2.53
C TRP A 32 15.21 -9.17 3.15
N ASP A 33 16.16 -8.49 2.51
CA ASP A 33 17.45 -8.14 3.14
C ASP A 33 17.35 -6.98 4.13
N HIS A 34 16.13 -6.53 4.47
CA HIS A 34 15.77 -5.46 5.40
C HIS A 34 16.12 -4.06 4.89
N THR A 35 16.58 -3.94 3.64
CA THR A 35 16.98 -2.66 3.06
C THR A 35 16.00 -2.16 2.02
N ILE A 36 16.02 -0.85 1.82
CA ILE A 36 15.39 -0.17 0.72
C ILE A 36 16.48 0.47 -0.12
N ARG A 37 16.34 0.42 -1.43
CA ARG A 37 17.30 1.05 -2.34
C ARG A 37 16.61 2.03 -3.27
N LEU A 38 17.28 3.15 -3.49
CA LEU A 38 16.90 4.17 -4.46
C LEU A 38 17.69 3.99 -5.74
N TRP A 39 17.00 4.02 -6.87
CA TRP A 39 17.57 3.74 -8.19
C TRP A 39 17.25 4.84 -9.19
N ARG A 40 18.15 4.99 -10.16
CA ARG A 40 17.89 5.67 -11.43
C ARG A 40 18.25 4.78 -12.60
N PRO A 41 17.44 4.76 -13.69
CA PRO A 41 17.73 3.90 -14.85
C PRO A 41 19.10 4.15 -15.50
N GLU A 42 19.59 5.38 -15.49
CA GLU A 42 20.85 5.77 -16.13
C GLU A 42 22.07 5.32 -15.32
N VAL A 43 21.90 5.09 -14.00
CA VAL A 43 23.02 4.78 -13.10
C VAL A 43 23.15 3.28 -12.90
N PRO A 44 24.38 2.72 -12.97
CA PRO A 44 24.60 1.27 -12.84
C PRO A 44 24.44 0.74 -11.40
N GLN A 45 24.46 1.61 -10.39
CA GLN A 45 24.37 1.27 -8.98
C GLN A 45 23.22 2.00 -8.30
N SER A 46 22.79 1.52 -7.12
CA SER A 46 21.83 2.23 -6.29
C SER A 46 22.40 3.57 -5.83
N LEU A 47 21.56 4.61 -5.84
CA LEU A 47 21.95 5.95 -5.40
C LEU A 47 22.05 6.05 -3.88
N SER A 48 21.18 5.33 -3.16
CA SER A 48 21.12 5.35 -1.69
C SER A 48 20.58 4.04 -1.17
N ILE A 49 20.99 3.69 0.05
CA ILE A 49 20.52 2.54 0.80
C ILE A 49 19.96 3.02 2.14
N PHE A 50 18.76 2.56 2.47
CA PHE A 50 18.07 2.85 3.72
C PHE A 50 17.93 1.53 4.50
N SER A 51 18.56 1.42 5.67
CA SER A 51 18.80 0.15 6.38
C SER A 51 18.39 0.18 7.86
N GLU A 52 17.33 0.91 8.22
CA GLU A 52 16.85 0.98 9.61
C GLU A 52 15.75 -0.04 9.95
N HIS A 53 15.20 -0.74 8.97
CA HIS A 53 14.28 -1.84 9.25
C HIS A 53 15.05 -3.06 9.77
N THR A 54 14.45 -3.75 10.75
CA THR A 54 15.06 -4.93 11.38
C THR A 54 14.49 -6.25 10.89
N ALA A 55 13.51 -6.18 9.96
CA ALA A 55 12.90 -7.33 9.31
C ALA A 55 12.57 -7.01 7.84
N CYS A 56 11.99 -7.97 7.12
CA CYS A 56 11.65 -7.88 5.71
C CYS A 56 10.86 -6.61 5.36
N VAL A 57 11.26 -5.92 4.29
CA VAL A 57 10.50 -4.79 3.75
C VAL A 57 9.54 -5.32 2.67
N TYR A 58 8.26 -5.31 2.99
CA TYR A 58 7.21 -5.86 2.12
C TYR A 58 6.63 -4.87 1.13
N SER A 59 6.65 -3.58 1.45
CA SER A 59 6.08 -2.55 0.59
C SER A 59 6.86 -1.25 0.70
N THR A 60 7.05 -0.60 -0.43
CA THR A 60 7.60 0.75 -0.54
C THR A 60 6.75 1.54 -1.51
N ILE A 61 6.42 2.78 -1.18
CA ILE A 61 5.57 3.63 -2.00
C ILE A 61 5.98 5.10 -1.88
N TRP A 62 6.12 5.78 -3.01
CA TRP A 62 6.36 7.21 -3.05
C TRP A 62 5.13 8.01 -2.62
N SER A 63 5.38 9.11 -1.92
CA SER A 63 4.33 10.11 -1.67
C SER A 63 3.81 10.66 -3.00
N PRO A 64 2.48 10.76 -3.16
CA PRO A 64 1.91 11.41 -4.34
C PRO A 64 2.01 12.94 -4.30
N TYR A 65 2.48 13.52 -3.18
CA TYR A 65 2.56 14.97 -2.95
C TYR A 65 3.98 15.51 -2.95
N ASN A 66 4.92 14.76 -2.38
CA ASN A 66 6.31 15.19 -2.25
C ASN A 66 7.24 14.22 -3.01
N PRO A 67 7.96 14.70 -4.03
CA PRO A 67 8.83 13.86 -4.86
C PRO A 67 10.09 13.37 -4.14
N ASP A 68 10.38 13.87 -2.95
CA ASP A 68 11.56 13.48 -2.17
C ASP A 68 11.19 12.54 -1.00
N VAL A 69 9.88 12.24 -0.81
CA VAL A 69 9.38 11.45 0.32
C VAL A 69 8.77 10.13 -0.15
N PHE A 70 9.10 9.05 0.54
CA PHE A 70 8.46 7.75 0.37
C PHE A 70 8.17 7.06 1.71
N GLY A 71 7.24 6.12 1.71
CA GLY A 71 6.92 5.27 2.87
C GLY A 71 7.37 3.84 2.64
N SER A 72 7.65 3.13 3.73
CA SER A 72 7.94 1.69 3.73
C SER A 72 7.19 0.96 4.83
N ALA A 73 6.80 -0.29 4.56
CA ALA A 73 6.17 -1.20 5.53
C ALA A 73 7.01 -2.45 5.70
N SER A 74 7.15 -2.91 6.95
CA SER A 74 8.06 -3.99 7.30
C SER A 74 7.47 -5.02 8.27
N GLY A 75 8.09 -6.20 8.26
CA GLY A 75 7.88 -7.26 9.23
C GLY A 75 8.35 -6.91 10.64
N ASP A 76 9.01 -5.78 10.86
CA ASP A 76 9.36 -5.28 12.19
C ASP A 76 8.18 -4.58 12.91
N ASN A 77 6.97 -4.72 12.38
CA ASN A 77 5.71 -4.14 12.88
C ASN A 77 5.67 -2.61 12.78
N SER A 78 6.60 -2.01 12.04
CA SER A 78 6.65 -0.57 11.82
C SER A 78 6.48 -0.21 10.35
N PHE A 79 5.97 0.98 10.12
CA PHE A 79 6.19 1.68 8.87
C PHE A 79 7.06 2.91 9.10
N LYS A 80 7.80 3.30 8.08
CA LYS A 80 8.71 4.45 8.14
C LYS A 80 8.47 5.39 6.99
N ILE A 81 8.69 6.68 7.28
CA ILE A 81 8.69 7.75 6.28
C ILE A 81 10.13 8.21 6.08
N TRP A 82 10.51 8.34 4.84
CA TRP A 82 11.88 8.66 4.41
C TRP A 82 11.91 9.92 3.55
N ASP A 83 12.94 10.71 3.73
CA ASP A 83 13.36 11.74 2.78
C ASP A 83 14.62 11.25 2.08
N VAL A 84 14.63 11.20 0.74
CA VAL A 84 15.78 10.72 -0.03
C VAL A 84 17.05 11.54 0.16
N LYS A 85 16.94 12.74 0.70
CA LYS A 85 18.07 13.64 0.98
C LYS A 85 18.79 13.28 2.28
N VAL A 86 18.17 12.46 3.13
CA VAL A 86 18.67 12.10 4.45
C VAL A 86 18.68 10.58 4.59
N PRO A 87 19.81 9.96 5.01
CA PRO A 87 19.90 8.49 5.11
C PRO A 87 19.14 7.91 6.32
N ARG A 88 18.40 8.74 7.06
CA ARG A 88 17.62 8.34 8.24
C ARG A 88 16.13 8.51 7.95
N SER A 89 15.31 7.68 8.62
CA SER A 89 13.87 7.84 8.58
C SER A 89 13.46 9.17 9.24
N ALA A 90 12.60 9.92 8.55
CA ALA A 90 11.98 11.13 9.09
C ALA A 90 11.01 10.80 10.22
N GLN A 91 10.29 9.67 10.08
CA GLN A 91 9.40 9.14 11.10
C GLN A 91 9.45 7.62 11.12
N THR A 92 9.31 7.04 12.33
CA THR A 92 9.12 5.60 12.54
C THR A 92 7.91 5.39 13.41
N ILE A 93 6.90 4.69 12.88
CA ILE A 93 5.64 4.44 13.57
C ILE A 93 5.47 2.94 13.79
N ARG A 94 5.42 2.51 15.04
CA ARG A 94 5.04 1.15 15.45
C ARG A 94 3.53 1.00 15.33
N ALA A 95 3.10 0.50 14.18
CA ALA A 95 1.70 0.63 13.79
C ALA A 95 0.84 -0.58 14.18
N HIS A 96 1.41 -1.76 14.17
CA HIS A 96 0.66 -3.02 14.31
C HIS A 96 1.33 -3.96 15.32
N ASN A 97 0.57 -4.97 15.75
CA ASN A 97 1.09 -6.01 16.64
C ASN A 97 1.87 -7.10 15.88
N ASN A 98 1.69 -7.16 14.55
CA ASN A 98 2.34 -8.09 13.65
C ASN A 98 2.84 -7.36 12.39
N GLU A 99 3.47 -8.11 11.48
CA GLU A 99 4.04 -7.63 10.23
C GLU A 99 3.10 -6.75 9.43
N ILE A 100 3.61 -5.67 8.88
CA ILE A 100 2.89 -4.79 7.95
C ILE A 100 3.23 -5.21 6.53
N LEU A 101 2.26 -5.75 5.82
CA LEU A 101 2.45 -6.30 4.48
C LEU A 101 2.21 -5.29 3.36
N SER A 102 1.49 -4.22 3.64
CA SER A 102 1.15 -3.20 2.64
C SER A 102 0.93 -1.85 3.29
N LEU A 103 1.26 -0.79 2.55
CA LEU A 103 0.83 0.57 2.86
C LEU A 103 0.41 1.29 1.58
N ASP A 104 -0.43 2.30 1.71
CA ASP A 104 -0.76 3.22 0.63
C ASP A 104 -1.02 4.63 1.18
N TRP A 105 -0.71 5.65 0.36
CA TRP A 105 -1.01 7.05 0.64
C TRP A 105 -2.44 7.40 0.27
N ASN A 106 -3.08 8.19 1.12
CA ASN A 106 -4.33 8.84 0.74
C ASN A 106 -4.07 9.80 -0.43
N LYS A 107 -4.99 9.85 -1.40
CA LYS A 107 -4.82 10.64 -2.63
C LYS A 107 -5.37 12.07 -2.51
N TYR A 108 -6.02 12.39 -1.37
CA TYR A 108 -6.66 13.69 -1.09
C TYR A 108 -6.16 14.34 0.20
N GLN A 109 -5.52 13.57 1.08
CA GLN A 109 -5.00 14.05 2.36
C GLN A 109 -3.53 13.70 2.47
N GLU A 110 -2.68 14.70 2.31
CA GLU A 110 -1.21 14.56 2.21
C GLU A 110 -0.58 13.78 3.37
N ASN A 111 -1.10 13.99 4.58
CA ASN A 111 -0.52 13.40 5.78
C ASN A 111 -1.17 12.06 6.19
N VAL A 112 -2.06 11.51 5.36
CA VAL A 112 -2.79 10.29 5.71
C VAL A 112 -2.24 9.09 4.95
N ILE A 113 -1.90 8.05 5.72
CA ILE A 113 -1.44 6.74 5.25
C ILE A 113 -2.35 5.64 5.79
N VAL A 114 -2.50 4.61 4.97
CA VAL A 114 -3.23 3.39 5.33
C VAL A 114 -2.26 2.22 5.33
N THR A 115 -2.35 1.38 6.34
CA THR A 115 -1.53 0.17 6.49
C THR A 115 -2.40 -1.08 6.64
N GLY A 116 -1.95 -2.19 6.05
CA GLY A 116 -2.55 -3.51 6.18
C GLY A 116 -1.56 -4.51 6.76
N SER A 117 -2.00 -5.29 7.74
CA SER A 117 -1.13 -6.14 8.53
C SER A 117 -1.59 -7.59 8.61
N SER A 118 -0.65 -8.45 8.99
CA SER A 118 -0.92 -9.83 9.38
C SER A 118 -1.64 -9.96 10.73
N ASP A 119 -1.86 -8.86 11.45
CA ASP A 119 -2.74 -8.81 12.63
C ASP A 119 -4.24 -8.69 12.26
N HIS A 120 -4.58 -8.84 10.98
CA HIS A 120 -5.92 -8.82 10.39
C HIS A 120 -6.62 -7.45 10.41
N THR A 121 -5.88 -6.37 10.66
CA THR A 121 -6.43 -5.02 10.72
C THR A 121 -5.90 -4.12 9.60
N VAL A 122 -6.77 -3.23 9.13
CA VAL A 122 -6.35 -2.04 8.36
C VAL A 122 -6.38 -0.86 9.32
N LYS A 123 -5.31 -0.08 9.34
CA LYS A 123 -5.24 1.13 10.16
C LYS A 123 -4.98 2.36 9.31
N VAL A 124 -5.60 3.45 9.70
CA VAL A 124 -5.44 4.78 9.10
C VAL A 124 -4.64 5.66 10.05
N TRP A 125 -3.63 6.31 9.53
CA TRP A 125 -2.67 7.12 10.28
C TRP A 125 -2.64 8.54 9.75
N ASP A 126 -2.55 9.52 10.67
CA ASP A 126 -2.20 10.89 10.34
C ASP A 126 -0.76 11.14 10.82
N LEU A 127 0.14 11.43 9.89
CA LEU A 127 1.57 11.63 10.16
C LEU A 127 1.86 12.83 11.06
N ARG A 128 0.89 13.72 11.25
CA ARG A 128 0.98 14.84 12.20
C ARG A 128 0.79 14.39 13.65
N PHE A 129 0.12 13.25 13.85
CA PHE A 129 -0.20 12.65 15.14
C PHE A 129 0.16 11.16 15.17
N PRO A 130 1.44 10.80 15.06
CA PRO A 130 1.90 9.43 14.83
C PRO A 130 1.72 8.47 16.02
N ASP A 131 1.39 8.99 17.20
CA ASP A 131 1.31 8.21 18.43
C ASP A 131 0.08 7.30 18.50
N ARG A 132 -0.91 7.52 17.64
CA ARG A 132 -2.15 6.72 17.60
C ARG A 132 -2.73 6.67 16.19
N GLU A 133 -3.40 5.57 15.89
CA GLU A 133 -4.20 5.45 14.67
C GLU A 133 -5.44 6.38 14.73
N VAL A 134 -5.79 6.95 13.59
CA VAL A 134 -7.06 7.70 13.41
C VAL A 134 -8.23 6.74 13.44
N THR A 135 -8.09 5.59 12.78
CA THR A 135 -9.14 4.57 12.68
C THR A 135 -8.49 3.19 12.54
N CYS A 136 -9.11 2.19 13.17
CA CYS A 136 -8.77 0.78 13.04
C CYS A 136 -9.96 0.01 12.45
N LEU A 137 -9.83 -0.46 11.21
CA LEU A 137 -10.84 -1.21 10.49
C LEU A 137 -10.64 -2.70 10.75
N ARG A 138 -11.65 -3.34 11.29
CA ARG A 138 -11.64 -4.75 11.68
C ARG A 138 -12.70 -5.54 10.93
N GLY A 139 -12.41 -6.81 10.64
CA GLY A 139 -13.38 -7.68 9.99
C GLY A 139 -12.73 -8.81 9.20
N HIS A 140 -11.55 -8.61 8.62
CA HIS A 140 -10.80 -9.71 7.99
C HIS A 140 -10.44 -10.79 9.01
N ARG A 141 -10.44 -12.05 8.56
CA ARG A 141 -10.15 -13.23 9.39
C ARG A 141 -8.69 -13.68 9.29
N TYR A 142 -7.99 -13.21 8.26
CA TYR A 142 -6.58 -13.52 7.99
C TYR A 142 -5.80 -12.26 7.61
N ALA A 143 -4.50 -12.44 7.38
CA ALA A 143 -3.59 -11.36 7.03
C ALA A 143 -4.07 -10.52 5.82
N ILE A 144 -3.88 -9.22 5.93
CA ILE A 144 -4.21 -8.28 4.86
C ILE A 144 -2.99 -8.11 3.98
N ARG A 145 -3.07 -8.64 2.77
CA ARG A 145 -1.95 -8.67 1.83
C ARG A 145 -1.78 -7.35 1.08
N ARG A 146 -2.87 -6.66 0.77
CA ARG A 146 -2.83 -5.39 0.03
C ARG A 146 -3.88 -4.42 0.54
N VAL A 147 -3.50 -3.15 0.65
CA VAL A 147 -4.42 -2.03 0.84
C VAL A 147 -4.24 -1.01 -0.27
N LYS A 148 -5.32 -0.35 -0.65
CA LYS A 148 -5.34 0.74 -1.62
C LYS A 148 -6.31 1.83 -1.19
N CYS A 149 -5.89 3.08 -1.25
CA CYS A 149 -6.77 4.23 -1.13
C CYS A 149 -7.40 4.53 -2.49
N SER A 150 -8.69 4.83 -2.50
CA SER A 150 -9.40 5.17 -3.72
C SER A 150 -8.79 6.43 -4.38
N PRO A 151 -8.67 6.44 -5.72
CA PRO A 151 -8.30 7.64 -6.46
C PRO A 151 -9.47 8.61 -6.66
N HIS A 152 -10.70 8.26 -6.26
CA HIS A 152 -11.92 9.05 -6.49
C HIS A 152 -12.50 9.65 -5.21
N ASP A 153 -12.28 9.01 -4.05
CA ASP A 153 -12.77 9.48 -2.74
C ASP A 153 -11.73 9.17 -1.66
N GLY A 154 -11.25 10.19 -0.97
CA GLY A 154 -10.24 10.06 0.08
C GLY A 154 -10.67 9.26 1.32
N ASN A 155 -11.96 8.96 1.44
CA ASN A 155 -12.49 8.19 2.55
C ASN A 155 -12.68 6.70 2.23
N ILE A 156 -12.50 6.31 0.96
CA ILE A 156 -12.69 4.93 0.51
C ILE A 156 -11.34 4.20 0.48
N ILE A 157 -11.33 3.03 1.10
CA ILE A 157 -10.17 2.12 1.16
C ILE A 157 -10.62 0.74 0.70
N ALA A 158 -9.79 0.08 -0.09
CA ALA A 158 -9.91 -1.33 -0.42
C ALA A 158 -8.84 -2.14 0.31
N SER A 159 -9.20 -3.33 0.80
CA SER A 159 -8.25 -4.28 1.38
C SER A 159 -8.47 -5.68 0.83
N ALA A 160 -7.39 -6.36 0.43
CA ALA A 160 -7.38 -7.75 -0.01
C ALA A 160 -6.68 -8.62 1.03
N SER A 161 -7.27 -9.79 1.33
CA SER A 161 -6.82 -10.64 2.42
C SER A 161 -6.69 -12.10 2.01
N TYR A 162 -5.91 -12.82 2.81
CA TYR A 162 -5.83 -14.29 2.77
C TYR A 162 -7.11 -14.99 3.27
N ASP A 163 -8.13 -14.23 3.71
CA ASP A 163 -9.46 -14.75 3.98
C ASP A 163 -10.33 -14.90 2.71
N MET A 164 -9.71 -14.82 1.53
CA MET A 164 -10.31 -14.96 0.20
C MET A 164 -11.26 -13.80 -0.15
N THR A 165 -11.30 -12.75 0.65
CA THR A 165 -12.21 -11.61 0.43
C THR A 165 -11.46 -10.33 0.12
N VAL A 166 -12.14 -9.44 -0.59
CA VAL A 166 -11.82 -8.02 -0.68
C VAL A 166 -12.89 -7.23 0.05
N ARG A 167 -12.48 -6.25 0.83
CA ARG A 167 -13.41 -5.39 1.58
C ARG A 167 -13.23 -3.94 1.17
N LEU A 168 -14.34 -3.25 1.03
CA LEU A 168 -14.39 -1.81 0.85
C LEU A 168 -14.83 -1.15 2.14
N TRP A 169 -14.13 -0.10 2.50
CA TRP A 169 -14.33 0.64 3.73
C TRP A 169 -14.57 2.11 3.43
N ASN A 170 -15.44 2.75 4.22
CA ASN A 170 -15.61 4.19 4.25
C ASN A 170 -15.32 4.70 5.66
N THR A 171 -14.27 5.46 5.82
CA THR A 171 -13.78 5.94 7.12
C THR A 171 -14.67 6.98 7.79
N THR A 172 -15.67 7.53 7.09
CA THR A 172 -16.61 8.52 7.64
C THR A 172 -17.86 7.89 8.27
N LEU A 173 -18.09 6.60 8.06
CA LEU A 173 -19.25 5.90 8.59
C LEU A 173 -18.98 5.34 9.99
N ILE A 174 -20.02 5.26 10.81
CA ILE A 174 -19.97 4.60 12.14
C ILE A 174 -19.66 3.12 11.97
N ASP A 175 -20.32 2.45 11.02
CA ASP A 175 -19.92 1.13 10.52
C ASP A 175 -19.17 1.34 9.20
N PRO A 176 -17.85 1.20 9.22
CA PRO A 176 -17.02 1.55 8.06
C PRO A 176 -17.07 0.53 6.94
N LEU A 177 -17.58 -0.70 7.16
CA LEU A 177 -17.64 -1.74 6.13
C LEU A 177 -18.75 -1.42 5.12
N VAL A 178 -18.35 -1.13 3.88
CA VAL A 178 -19.28 -0.77 2.79
C VAL A 178 -19.71 -1.97 1.99
N GLU A 179 -18.75 -2.84 1.65
CA GLU A 179 -18.99 -3.98 0.76
C GLU A 179 -17.94 -5.09 1.01
N VAL A 180 -18.37 -6.34 0.83
CA VAL A 180 -17.49 -7.50 0.82
C VAL A 180 -17.61 -8.18 -0.53
N TYR A 181 -16.49 -8.38 -1.20
CA TYR A 181 -16.38 -9.18 -2.42
C TYR A 181 -15.73 -10.51 -2.07
N ASP A 182 -16.47 -11.61 -2.25
CA ASP A 182 -16.13 -12.98 -1.81
C ASP A 182 -16.17 -14.01 -2.95
N ALA A 183 -16.00 -13.56 -4.19
CA ALA A 183 -16.05 -14.45 -5.35
C ALA A 183 -14.74 -15.22 -5.61
N HIS A 184 -13.65 -14.90 -4.90
CA HIS A 184 -12.41 -15.67 -4.96
C HIS A 184 -12.48 -16.91 -4.08
N THR A 185 -11.83 -17.98 -4.52
CA THR A 185 -11.81 -19.28 -3.81
C THR A 185 -10.49 -19.58 -3.12
N GLU A 186 -9.50 -18.69 -3.31
CA GLU A 186 -8.17 -18.74 -2.72
C GLU A 186 -7.71 -17.35 -2.26
N PHE A 187 -6.52 -17.26 -1.66
CA PHE A 187 -5.94 -16.05 -1.11
C PHE A 187 -5.91 -14.89 -2.11
N VAL A 188 -6.51 -13.77 -1.76
CA VAL A 188 -6.45 -12.56 -2.60
C VAL A 188 -5.15 -11.81 -2.34
N LEU A 189 -4.35 -11.64 -3.38
CA LEU A 189 -3.03 -11.02 -3.29
C LEU A 189 -3.01 -9.56 -3.69
N GLY A 190 -3.88 -9.18 -4.61
CA GLY A 190 -3.90 -7.86 -5.20
C GLY A 190 -5.28 -7.26 -5.29
N VAL A 191 -5.34 -5.95 -5.11
CA VAL A 191 -6.51 -5.12 -5.36
C VAL A 191 -6.02 -3.78 -5.90
N ASP A 192 -6.71 -3.24 -6.89
CA ASP A 192 -6.49 -1.88 -7.37
C ASP A 192 -7.77 -1.26 -7.91
N PHE A 193 -7.87 0.06 -7.80
CA PHE A 193 -8.98 0.83 -8.34
C PHE A 193 -8.70 1.25 -9.78
N ASN A 194 -9.72 1.26 -10.62
CA ASN A 194 -9.65 1.93 -11.91
C ASN A 194 -9.49 3.45 -11.69
N LEU A 195 -8.51 4.04 -12.38
CA LEU A 195 -8.24 5.48 -12.26
C LEU A 195 -9.29 6.36 -12.94
N TYR A 196 -10.03 5.82 -13.90
CA TYR A 196 -10.96 6.58 -14.76
C TYR A 196 -12.42 6.26 -14.51
N ILE A 197 -12.71 5.04 -14.02
CA ILE A 197 -14.08 4.58 -13.76
C ILE A 197 -14.24 4.38 -12.26
N GLU A 198 -14.97 5.29 -11.63
CA GLU A 198 -15.27 5.22 -10.21
C GLU A 198 -16.06 3.94 -9.89
N GLY A 199 -15.68 3.29 -8.78
CA GLY A 199 -16.32 2.05 -8.33
C GLY A 199 -15.91 0.80 -9.08
N GLN A 200 -15.10 0.89 -10.15
CA GLN A 200 -14.52 -0.28 -10.81
C GLN A 200 -13.22 -0.69 -10.15
N ILE A 201 -13.11 -1.98 -9.83
CA ILE A 201 -11.99 -2.55 -9.08
C ILE A 201 -11.49 -3.81 -9.77
N SER A 202 -10.18 -3.99 -9.77
CA SER A 202 -9.53 -5.22 -10.21
C SER A 202 -8.92 -5.95 -9.01
N THR A 203 -9.02 -7.28 -9.03
CA THR A 203 -8.46 -8.16 -7.98
C THR A 203 -7.78 -9.36 -8.61
N CYS A 204 -6.76 -9.91 -7.93
CA CYS A 204 -6.11 -11.15 -8.33
C CYS A 204 -5.88 -12.05 -7.12
N SER A 205 -5.96 -13.36 -7.35
CA SER A 205 -5.92 -14.39 -6.31
C SER A 205 -5.07 -15.59 -6.74
N TRP A 206 -4.75 -16.45 -5.77
CA TRP A 206 -4.13 -17.75 -6.03
C TRP A 206 -5.10 -18.77 -6.67
N ASP A 207 -6.37 -18.42 -6.84
CA ASP A 207 -7.34 -19.19 -7.63
C ASP A 207 -7.10 -19.12 -9.14
N GLU A 208 -5.97 -18.52 -9.56
CA GLU A 208 -5.56 -18.33 -10.96
C GLU A 208 -6.43 -17.33 -11.74
N HIS A 209 -7.33 -16.59 -11.07
CA HIS A 209 -8.23 -15.63 -11.71
C HIS A 209 -7.83 -14.18 -11.41
N ILE A 210 -8.12 -13.35 -12.40
CA ILE A 210 -8.21 -11.91 -12.28
C ILE A 210 -9.67 -11.53 -12.45
N HIS A 211 -10.24 -10.84 -11.47
CA HIS A 211 -11.59 -10.32 -11.56
C HIS A 211 -11.58 -8.81 -11.76
N ILE A 212 -12.46 -8.32 -12.63
CA ILE A 212 -12.81 -6.91 -12.74
C ILE A 212 -14.29 -6.80 -12.40
N TRP A 213 -14.61 -6.00 -11.41
CA TRP A 213 -15.96 -5.87 -10.91
C TRP A 213 -16.30 -4.43 -10.56
N ASN A 214 -17.58 -4.12 -10.52
CA ASN A 214 -18.08 -2.81 -10.14
C ASN A 214 -18.71 -2.88 -8.76
N SER A 215 -18.27 -2.02 -7.85
CA SER A 215 -18.88 -1.90 -6.53
C SER A 215 -20.28 -1.32 -6.65
N SER A 216 -21.26 -2.10 -6.26
CA SER A 216 -22.67 -1.65 -6.25
C SER A 216 -22.89 -0.49 -5.26
N SER A 217 -22.12 -0.44 -4.22
CA SER A 217 -22.20 0.56 -3.16
C SER A 217 -21.56 1.90 -3.55
N LEU A 218 -20.47 1.87 -4.32
CA LEU A 218 -19.82 3.08 -4.81
C LEU A 218 -20.56 3.67 -6.01
N MET A 219 -21.02 2.83 -6.94
CA MET A 219 -21.75 3.27 -8.14
C MET A 219 -23.10 3.95 -7.84
N LYS A 220 -23.77 3.59 -6.75
CA LYS A 220 -25.05 4.24 -6.33
C LYS A 220 -24.89 5.71 -5.95
N ARG A 221 -23.66 6.16 -5.66
CA ARG A 221 -23.39 7.58 -5.35
C ARG A 221 -23.36 8.47 -6.58
N ILE A 222 -23.22 7.89 -7.77
CA ILE A 222 -23.08 8.61 -9.05
C ILE A 222 -24.44 8.82 -9.72
N ALA A 223 -25.47 8.03 -9.39
CA ALA A 223 -26.79 8.21 -9.94
C ALA A 223 -27.36 9.56 -9.45
N PRO A 224 -27.74 10.49 -10.35
CA PRO A 224 -28.40 11.73 -9.93
C PRO A 224 -29.67 11.37 -9.17
N MET A 225 -29.91 12.04 -8.04
CA MET A 225 -31.22 12.00 -7.39
C MET A 225 -32.22 12.60 -8.40
N THR A 226 -32.94 11.71 -9.08
CA THR A 226 -34.09 12.08 -9.92
C THR A 226 -35.25 12.47 -9.05
#